data_5087da43b01bd28b88b2b2f44697076f
#
_entry.id   5087da43b01bd28b88b2b2f44697076f
#
_cell.length_a   1.000
_cell.length_b   1.000
_cell.length_c   1.000
_cell.angle_alpha   90.00
_cell.angle_beta   90.00
_cell.angle_gamma   90.00
#
_symmetry.space_group_name_H-M   'P 1'
#
loop_
_entity.id
_entity.type
_entity.pdbx_description
1 polymer ?
#
loop_
_entity_poly.entity_id
_entity_poly.type
_entity_poly.pdbx_seq_one_letter_code
_entity_poly.pdbx_strand_id
1 'polypeptide(L)'
;MPRRPRTTHWVRYISSVVLFFLLILQGVPASAVPMQNDPNGFEGIPWGATFSETDSFMKVQDAGQSQTYELKAGTPSLGPVKVDSMRFVTSEGKFARVTVRYQGKATHDQILAYLQSLFGPLDRTPGQIASGPVKFFSWTGLETDVKLRYEIGTNLGIIFFESQQLRRKMTDSSSDTVF
;
A
#
# COMPACT_ATOMS: atom_id res chain seq x y z
N MET A 1 10.98 10.31 -74.23
CA MET A 1 11.76 10.60 -72.99
C MET A 1 10.84 10.48 -71.76
N PRO A 2 10.92 9.46 -70.89
CA PRO A 2 10.06 9.33 -69.73
C PRO A 2 10.66 10.10 -68.57
N ARG A 3 9.83 10.91 -67.86
CA ARG A 3 10.17 11.64 -66.70
C ARG A 3 10.17 10.66 -65.50
N ARG A 4 11.25 10.59 -64.72
CA ARG A 4 11.36 9.82 -63.48
C ARG A 4 10.58 10.54 -62.34
N PRO A 5 9.83 9.81 -61.47
CA PRO A 5 9.17 10.41 -60.34
C PRO A 5 10.19 10.68 -59.23
N ARG A 6 10.17 11.90 -58.69
CA ARG A 6 10.90 12.34 -57.48
C ARG A 6 10.03 12.04 -56.26
N THR A 7 10.10 10.83 -55.75
CA THR A 7 9.48 10.51 -54.48
C THR A 7 10.41 9.60 -53.69
N THR A 8 11.03 10.08 -52.62
CA THR A 8 11.49 9.13 -51.59
C THR A 8 12.14 9.77 -50.33
N HIS A 9 12.27 11.08 -50.25
CA HIS A 9 12.91 11.65 -49.04
C HIS A 9 11.93 11.90 -47.90
N TRP A 10 10.66 12.19 -48.17
CA TRP A 10 9.66 12.50 -47.14
C TRP A 10 9.23 11.28 -46.29
N VAL A 11 9.17 10.11 -46.85
CA VAL A 11 8.78 8.86 -46.17
C VAL A 11 9.80 8.46 -45.11
N ARG A 12 11.07 8.73 -45.33
CA ARG A 12 12.16 8.40 -44.39
C ARG A 12 12.13 9.27 -43.12
N TYR A 13 11.72 10.54 -43.22
CA TYR A 13 11.60 11.44 -42.06
C TYR A 13 10.37 11.14 -41.22
N ILE A 14 9.25 10.76 -41.83
CA ILE A 14 8.02 10.39 -41.09
C ILE A 14 8.25 9.12 -40.31
N SER A 15 8.93 8.10 -40.84
CA SER A 15 9.27 6.87 -40.08
C SER A 15 10.19 7.14 -38.92
N SER A 16 11.16 8.04 -39.02
CA SER A 16 12.08 8.36 -37.94
C SER A 16 11.39 9.15 -36.79
N VAL A 17 10.48 10.05 -37.11
CA VAL A 17 9.72 10.83 -36.12
C VAL A 17 8.74 9.94 -35.37
N VAL A 18 8.04 9.02 -36.05
CA VAL A 18 7.13 8.07 -35.41
C VAL A 18 7.88 7.09 -34.49
N LEU A 19 9.06 6.62 -34.90
CA LEU A 19 9.89 5.73 -34.09
C LEU A 19 10.42 6.45 -32.84
N PHE A 20 10.77 7.74 -32.97
CA PHE A 20 11.23 8.55 -31.83
C PHE A 20 10.10 8.85 -30.83
N PHE A 21 8.86 9.03 -31.29
CA PHE A 21 7.69 9.23 -30.44
C PHE A 21 7.26 7.96 -29.72
N LEU A 22 7.45 6.76 -30.29
CA LEU A 22 7.17 5.48 -29.66
C LEU A 22 8.16 5.13 -28.54
N LEU A 23 9.37 5.68 -28.55
CA LEU A 23 10.38 5.47 -27.50
C LEU A 23 10.15 6.33 -26.25
N ILE A 24 9.35 7.39 -26.32
CA ILE A 24 9.08 8.29 -25.20
C ILE A 24 7.90 7.78 -24.32
N LEU A 25 7.11 6.81 -24.81
CA LEU A 25 6.01 6.18 -24.03
C LEU A 25 6.45 5.03 -23.11
N GLN A 26 7.72 4.86 -22.86
CA GLN A 26 8.21 4.00 -21.78
C GLN A 26 7.95 4.73 -20.47
N GLY A 27 6.71 4.58 -19.95
CA GLY A 27 6.33 5.09 -18.65
C GLY A 27 7.37 4.64 -17.62
N VAL A 28 7.99 5.59 -16.93
CA VAL A 28 8.91 5.32 -15.83
C VAL A 28 8.10 4.49 -14.82
N PRO A 29 8.51 3.25 -14.48
CA PRO A 29 7.79 2.49 -13.47
C PRO A 29 7.77 3.33 -12.19
N ALA A 30 6.57 3.59 -11.67
CA ALA A 30 6.40 4.27 -10.40
C ALA A 30 6.98 3.36 -9.31
N SER A 31 8.24 3.59 -8.96
CA SER A 31 8.99 2.82 -7.97
C SER A 31 8.55 3.28 -6.59
N ALA A 32 7.89 2.42 -5.81
CA ALA A 32 7.62 2.69 -4.40
C ALA A 32 8.95 2.97 -3.67
N VAL A 33 8.93 3.83 -2.64
CA VAL A 33 10.12 4.05 -1.81
C VAL A 33 10.45 2.74 -1.10
N PRO A 34 11.68 2.19 -1.28
CA PRO A 34 12.06 0.99 -0.57
C PRO A 34 12.00 1.22 0.94
N MET A 35 11.36 0.29 1.65
CA MET A 35 11.24 0.36 3.10
C MET A 35 12.59 0.11 3.75
N GLN A 36 12.98 0.99 4.67
CA GLN A 36 14.07 0.71 5.61
C GLN A 36 13.47 -0.15 6.74
N ASN A 37 14.27 -1.08 7.28
CA ASN A 37 13.84 -1.94 8.39
C ASN A 37 12.50 -2.66 8.15
N ASP A 38 12.39 -3.39 7.03
CA ASP A 38 11.20 -4.16 6.68
C ASP A 38 10.85 -5.18 7.79
N PRO A 39 9.74 -5.03 8.53
CA PRO A 39 9.38 -5.96 9.56
C PRO A 39 8.71 -7.19 8.95
N ASN A 40 9.09 -8.39 9.34
CA ASN A 40 8.34 -9.60 8.99
C ASN A 40 7.17 -9.81 9.95
N GLY A 41 6.29 -8.81 10.09
CA GLY A 41 5.17 -8.86 11.04
C GLY A 41 4.75 -7.48 11.53
N PHE A 42 3.97 -7.50 12.62
CA PHE A 42 3.50 -6.30 13.30
C PHE A 42 3.61 -6.47 14.83
N GLU A 43 4.29 -5.54 15.51
CA GLU A 43 4.48 -5.53 16.96
C GLU A 43 4.92 -6.89 17.54
N GLY A 44 5.87 -7.54 16.89
CA GLY A 44 6.41 -8.84 17.32
C GLY A 44 5.59 -10.05 16.91
N ILE A 45 4.44 -9.89 16.28
CA ILE A 45 3.64 -10.98 15.71
C ILE A 45 4.05 -11.18 14.26
N PRO A 46 4.67 -12.31 13.88
CA PRO A 46 5.12 -12.52 12.50
C PRO A 46 3.94 -12.73 11.54
N TRP A 47 4.08 -12.28 10.30
CA TRP A 47 3.14 -12.61 9.25
C TRP A 47 3.02 -14.13 9.07
N GLY A 48 1.81 -14.60 8.81
CA GLY A 48 1.53 -16.04 8.66
C GLY A 48 1.47 -16.83 9.97
N ALA A 49 1.72 -16.20 11.11
CA ALA A 49 1.47 -16.85 12.41
C ALA A 49 0.01 -17.27 12.53
N THR A 50 -0.24 -18.39 13.17
CA THR A 50 -1.62 -18.79 13.52
C THR A 50 -2.16 -17.78 14.54
N PHE A 51 -3.33 -17.21 14.24
CA PHE A 51 -3.93 -16.17 15.04
C PHE A 51 -5.36 -16.58 15.43
N SER A 52 -5.67 -16.51 16.70
CA SER A 52 -6.97 -16.89 17.25
C SER A 52 -7.32 -16.03 18.46
N GLU A 53 -8.49 -16.21 19.03
CA GLU A 53 -8.84 -15.59 20.30
C GLU A 53 -7.87 -16.04 21.39
N THR A 54 -7.46 -15.06 22.19
CA THR A 54 -6.57 -15.23 23.34
C THR A 54 -7.07 -14.36 24.49
N ASP A 55 -6.34 -14.32 25.60
CA ASP A 55 -6.64 -13.38 26.69
C ASP A 55 -6.51 -11.92 26.27
N SER A 56 -5.70 -11.62 25.26
CA SER A 56 -5.45 -10.26 24.76
C SER A 56 -6.33 -9.88 23.57
N PHE A 57 -6.82 -10.84 22.79
CA PHE A 57 -7.55 -10.59 21.54
C PHE A 57 -8.93 -11.24 21.54
N MET A 58 -9.94 -10.51 21.06
CA MET A 58 -11.28 -11.04 20.80
C MET A 58 -11.59 -10.98 19.30
N LYS A 59 -12.29 -12.00 18.82
CA LYS A 59 -12.81 -12.01 17.44
C LYS A 59 -14.07 -11.13 17.37
N VAL A 60 -14.02 -10.12 16.50
CA VAL A 60 -15.12 -9.15 16.29
C VAL A 60 -15.86 -9.37 14.99
N GLN A 61 -15.24 -10.09 14.04
CA GLN A 61 -15.88 -10.43 12.77
C GLN A 61 -15.38 -11.78 12.27
N ASP A 62 -16.29 -12.57 11.71
CA ASP A 62 -16.00 -13.82 11.03
C ASP A 62 -16.63 -13.78 9.63
N ALA A 63 -15.80 -13.77 8.60
CA ALA A 63 -16.21 -13.80 7.19
C ALA A 63 -15.65 -15.06 6.48
N GLY A 64 -15.71 -16.19 7.16
CA GLY A 64 -15.23 -17.47 6.66
C GLY A 64 -13.70 -17.52 6.59
N GLN A 65 -13.13 -17.32 5.41
CA GLN A 65 -11.66 -17.35 5.25
C GLN A 65 -10.94 -16.17 5.93
N SER A 66 -11.64 -15.07 6.22
CA SER A 66 -11.08 -13.90 6.87
C SER A 66 -11.76 -13.65 8.23
N GLN A 67 -10.97 -13.59 9.29
CA GLN A 67 -11.45 -13.19 10.61
C GLN A 67 -10.77 -11.89 11.04
N THR A 68 -11.51 -11.09 11.82
CA THR A 68 -11.00 -9.82 12.36
C THR A 68 -11.04 -9.87 13.88
N TYR A 69 -9.96 -9.41 14.48
CA TYR A 69 -9.77 -9.37 15.92
C TYR A 69 -9.45 -7.96 16.38
N GLU A 70 -9.80 -7.64 17.62
CA GLU A 70 -9.46 -6.42 18.34
C GLU A 70 -8.86 -6.75 19.71
N LEU A 71 -8.14 -5.79 20.30
CA LEU A 71 -7.65 -5.91 21.67
C LEU A 71 -8.83 -5.94 22.64
N LYS A 72 -8.81 -6.85 23.62
CA LYS A 72 -9.85 -6.95 24.66
C LYS A 72 -9.79 -5.80 25.67
N ALA A 73 -8.61 -5.24 25.89
CA ALA A 73 -8.39 -4.19 26.87
C ALA A 73 -7.33 -3.18 26.41
N GLY A 74 -7.39 -2.00 26.97
CA GLY A 74 -6.45 -0.93 26.69
C GLY A 74 -6.89 -0.03 25.54
N THR A 75 -6.24 1.11 25.41
CA THR A 75 -6.39 2.02 24.29
C THR A 75 -5.37 1.62 23.22
N PRO A 76 -5.80 1.32 21.99
CA PRO A 76 -4.85 0.95 20.95
C PRO A 76 -3.89 2.11 20.68
N SER A 77 -2.63 1.79 20.44
CA SER A 77 -1.60 2.77 20.10
C SER A 77 -0.70 2.24 19.00
N LEU A 78 -0.26 3.12 18.11
CA LEU A 78 0.77 2.83 17.12
C LEU A 78 2.07 3.48 17.60
N GLY A 79 2.95 2.69 18.19
CA GLY A 79 4.10 3.20 18.90
C GLY A 79 3.68 4.16 20.01
N PRO A 80 4.18 5.42 20.03
CA PRO A 80 3.84 6.39 21.06
C PRO A 80 2.49 7.09 20.86
N VAL A 81 1.79 6.84 19.73
CA VAL A 81 0.61 7.60 19.33
C VAL A 81 -0.66 6.78 19.58
N LYS A 82 -1.58 7.32 20.39
CA LYS A 82 -2.92 6.73 20.58
C LYS A 82 -3.73 6.83 19.31
N VAL A 83 -4.50 5.77 19.01
CA VAL A 83 -5.34 5.67 17.82
C VAL A 83 -6.77 5.26 18.20
N ASP A 84 -7.72 5.46 17.27
CA ASP A 84 -9.13 5.19 17.55
C ASP A 84 -9.43 3.68 17.53
N SER A 85 -8.83 2.95 16.60
CA SER A 85 -8.99 1.49 16.52
C SER A 85 -7.80 0.82 15.87
N MET A 86 -7.58 -0.45 16.24
CA MET A 86 -6.58 -1.33 15.65
C MET A 86 -7.21 -2.71 15.46
N ARG A 87 -7.27 -3.17 14.23
CA ARG A 87 -7.87 -4.44 13.83
C ARG A 87 -6.84 -5.36 13.24
N PHE A 88 -6.79 -6.58 13.75
CA PHE A 88 -5.91 -7.64 13.31
C PHE A 88 -6.71 -8.59 12.43
N VAL A 89 -6.29 -8.77 11.19
CA VAL A 89 -7.02 -9.54 10.19
C VAL A 89 -6.24 -10.79 9.81
N THR A 90 -6.94 -11.91 9.77
CA THR A 90 -6.38 -13.17 9.31
C THR A 90 -6.91 -13.54 7.94
N SER A 91 -6.14 -14.33 7.21
CA SER A 91 -6.55 -15.07 6.03
C SER A 91 -6.29 -16.54 6.28
N GLU A 92 -7.34 -17.37 6.22
CA GLU A 92 -7.26 -18.81 6.51
C GLU A 92 -6.63 -19.11 7.89
N GLY A 93 -6.96 -18.30 8.90
CA GLY A 93 -6.40 -18.40 10.25
C GLY A 93 -4.96 -17.92 10.39
N LYS A 94 -4.36 -17.36 9.35
CA LYS A 94 -2.99 -16.83 9.34
C LYS A 94 -2.99 -15.31 9.41
N PHE A 95 -2.19 -14.74 10.29
CA PHE A 95 -2.06 -13.29 10.48
C PHE A 95 -1.56 -12.62 9.20
N ALA A 96 -2.36 -11.71 8.63
CA ALA A 96 -2.13 -11.17 7.29
C ALA A 96 -2.09 -9.65 7.22
N ARG A 97 -2.85 -8.96 8.09
CA ARG A 97 -3.01 -7.48 8.00
C ARG A 97 -3.30 -6.88 9.37
N VAL A 98 -2.86 -5.65 9.57
CA VAL A 98 -3.36 -4.75 10.60
C VAL A 98 -3.95 -3.52 9.95
N THR A 99 -5.14 -3.12 10.41
CA THR A 99 -5.79 -1.87 10.00
C THR A 99 -5.86 -0.94 11.20
N VAL A 100 -5.23 0.22 11.10
CA VAL A 100 -5.26 1.26 12.14
C VAL A 100 -6.09 2.43 11.66
N ARG A 101 -6.98 2.94 12.51
CA ARG A 101 -7.75 4.17 12.24
C ARG A 101 -7.47 5.20 13.30
N TYR A 102 -7.38 6.44 12.88
CA TYR A 102 -7.16 7.59 13.76
C TYR A 102 -7.83 8.83 13.19
N GLN A 103 -8.05 9.83 14.04
CA GLN A 103 -8.59 11.12 13.65
C GLN A 103 -7.73 12.27 14.18
N GLY A 104 -7.74 13.37 13.43
CA GLY A 104 -7.07 14.61 13.80
C GLY A 104 -5.75 14.85 13.05
N LYS A 105 -5.55 16.13 12.68
CA LYS A 105 -4.32 16.53 11.97
C LYS A 105 -3.06 16.34 12.82
N ALA A 106 -3.11 16.71 14.10
CA ALA A 106 -1.96 16.55 15.00
C ALA A 106 -1.57 15.07 15.15
N THR A 107 -2.57 14.18 15.29
CA THR A 107 -2.35 12.72 15.33
C THR A 107 -1.74 12.23 14.01
N HIS A 108 -2.23 12.74 12.86
CA HIS A 108 -1.67 12.42 11.56
C HIS A 108 -0.19 12.78 11.45
N ASP A 109 0.16 14.01 11.86
CA ASP A 109 1.54 14.49 11.76
C ASP A 109 2.48 13.64 12.64
N GLN A 110 2.04 13.25 13.85
CA GLN A 110 2.80 12.37 14.75
C GLN A 110 2.96 10.95 14.18
N ILE A 111 1.90 10.37 13.66
CA ILE A 111 1.92 9.04 13.02
C ILE A 111 2.84 9.06 11.80
N LEU A 112 2.72 10.06 10.93
CA LEU A 112 3.56 10.17 9.75
C LEU A 112 5.04 10.28 10.12
N ALA A 113 5.38 11.11 11.12
CA ALA A 113 6.74 11.22 11.63
C ALA A 113 7.25 9.89 12.21
N TYR A 114 6.40 9.19 12.97
CA TYR A 114 6.74 7.88 13.53
C TYR A 114 6.99 6.84 12.43
N LEU A 115 6.11 6.73 11.42
CA LEU A 115 6.30 5.78 10.32
C LEU A 115 7.55 6.10 9.48
N GLN A 116 7.84 7.39 9.25
CA GLN A 116 9.07 7.80 8.57
C GLN A 116 10.34 7.46 9.37
N SER A 117 10.27 7.54 10.70
CA SER A 117 11.40 7.13 11.55
C SER A 117 11.67 5.63 11.52
N LEU A 118 10.63 4.81 11.29
CA LEU A 118 10.76 3.35 11.18
C LEU A 118 11.17 2.91 9.77
N PHE A 119 10.49 3.44 8.74
CA PHE A 119 10.52 2.89 7.39
C PHE A 119 11.27 3.77 6.38
N GLY A 120 11.77 4.91 6.84
CA GLY A 120 12.49 5.88 6.04
C GLY A 120 11.62 7.02 5.51
N PRO A 121 12.27 8.13 5.11
CA PRO A 121 11.59 9.31 4.64
C PRO A 121 10.89 9.06 3.30
N LEU A 122 9.77 9.77 3.08
CA LEU A 122 9.05 9.80 1.82
C LEU A 122 9.50 11.04 1.04
N ASP A 123 10.60 10.94 0.33
CA ASP A 123 11.21 12.11 -0.31
C ASP A 123 10.39 12.69 -1.45
N ARG A 124 9.60 11.90 -2.16
CA ARG A 124 8.69 12.34 -3.25
C ARG A 124 7.84 11.16 -3.76
N THR A 125 6.99 11.43 -4.76
CA THR A 125 6.37 10.38 -5.55
C THR A 125 7.42 9.38 -6.06
N PRO A 126 7.14 8.06 -5.93
CA PRO A 126 5.82 7.49 -5.71
C PRO A 126 5.42 7.22 -4.24
N GLY A 127 6.27 7.46 -3.27
CA GLY A 127 5.97 7.20 -1.86
C GLY A 127 4.87 8.09 -1.29
N GLN A 128 4.67 9.29 -1.88
CA GLN A 128 3.60 10.22 -1.49
C GLN A 128 2.84 10.71 -2.72
N ILE A 129 1.51 10.54 -2.72
CA ILE A 129 0.61 11.01 -3.77
C ILE A 129 -0.52 11.80 -3.14
N ALA A 130 -0.85 12.97 -3.71
CA ALA A 130 -2.04 13.72 -3.36
C ALA A 130 -3.06 13.62 -4.50
N SER A 131 -4.29 13.22 -4.17
CA SER A 131 -5.42 13.19 -5.10
C SER A 131 -6.59 13.95 -4.50
N GLY A 132 -6.72 15.22 -4.89
CA GLY A 132 -7.72 16.13 -4.30
C GLY A 132 -7.54 16.25 -2.78
N PRO A 133 -8.62 16.01 -1.98
CA PRO A 133 -8.57 16.11 -0.52
C PRO A 133 -7.87 14.92 0.16
N VAL A 134 -7.40 13.91 -0.59
CA VAL A 134 -6.82 12.69 -0.04
C VAL A 134 -5.31 12.64 -0.31
N LYS A 135 -4.55 12.32 0.73
CA LYS A 135 -3.11 12.04 0.66
C LYS A 135 -2.87 10.55 0.86
N PHE A 136 -2.00 9.99 0.04
CA PHE A 136 -1.53 8.61 0.15
C PHE A 136 -0.03 8.60 0.41
N PHE A 137 0.39 7.72 1.32
CA PHE A 137 1.77 7.48 1.66
C PHE A 137 2.00 5.98 1.61
N SER A 138 3.11 5.54 1.03
CA SER A 138 3.37 4.11 0.83
C SER A 138 4.84 3.77 1.02
N TRP A 139 5.10 2.74 1.83
CA TRP A 139 6.39 2.08 1.98
C TRP A 139 6.22 0.62 1.57
N THR A 140 7.12 0.13 0.75
CA THR A 140 7.08 -1.25 0.25
C THR A 140 8.37 -1.96 0.60
N GLY A 141 8.25 -3.01 1.40
CA GLY A 141 9.33 -3.94 1.75
C GLY A 141 9.25 -5.24 0.96
N LEU A 142 10.07 -6.21 1.31
CA LEU A 142 10.01 -7.56 0.76
C LEU A 142 8.88 -8.38 1.39
N GLU A 143 8.67 -8.19 2.70
CA GLU A 143 7.70 -8.92 3.50
C GLU A 143 6.45 -8.09 3.82
N THR A 144 6.61 -6.77 3.98
CA THR A 144 5.56 -5.87 4.47
C THR A 144 5.31 -4.71 3.51
N ASP A 145 4.03 -4.43 3.24
CA ASP A 145 3.57 -3.16 2.69
C ASP A 145 2.92 -2.32 3.79
N VAL A 146 3.26 -1.03 3.85
CA VAL A 146 2.57 -0.05 4.70
C VAL A 146 1.96 1.03 3.82
N LYS A 147 0.65 1.21 3.94
CA LYS A 147 -0.11 2.22 3.19
C LYS A 147 -0.91 3.08 4.14
N LEU A 148 -0.70 4.39 4.10
CA LEU A 148 -1.45 5.36 4.85
C LEU A 148 -2.28 6.21 3.89
N ARG A 149 -3.59 6.28 4.14
CA ARG A 149 -4.52 7.20 3.50
C ARG A 149 -4.97 8.24 4.53
N TYR A 150 -4.86 9.52 4.19
CA TYR A 150 -5.34 10.61 5.02
C TYR A 150 -6.26 11.52 4.23
N GLU A 151 -7.45 11.80 4.76
CA GLU A 151 -8.46 12.67 4.17
C GLU A 151 -8.51 14.01 4.91
N ILE A 152 -8.13 15.08 4.20
CA ILE A 152 -7.96 16.42 4.80
C ILE A 152 -9.29 16.98 5.31
N GLY A 153 -10.40 16.78 4.59
CA GLY A 153 -11.70 17.35 4.93
C GLY A 153 -12.30 16.79 6.22
N THR A 154 -12.09 15.49 6.48
CA THR A 154 -12.61 14.80 7.67
C THR A 154 -11.53 14.63 8.75
N ASN A 155 -10.27 14.89 8.44
CA ASN A 155 -9.11 14.58 9.26
C ASN A 155 -8.99 13.09 9.63
N LEU A 156 -9.58 12.20 8.83
CA LEU A 156 -9.57 10.76 9.05
C LEU A 156 -8.34 10.12 8.38
N GLY A 157 -7.61 9.33 9.15
CA GLY A 157 -6.50 8.52 8.67
C GLY A 157 -6.77 7.04 8.81
N ILE A 158 -6.34 6.27 7.81
CA ILE A 158 -6.37 4.80 7.81
C ILE A 158 -4.99 4.31 7.38
N ILE A 159 -4.44 3.36 8.14
CA ILE A 159 -3.18 2.71 7.82
C ILE A 159 -3.43 1.22 7.66
N PHE A 160 -2.83 0.65 6.64
CA PHE A 160 -2.76 -0.78 6.42
C PHE A 160 -1.31 -1.23 6.51
N PHE A 161 -1.04 -2.17 7.41
CA PHE A 161 0.17 -2.99 7.43
C PHE A 161 -0.22 -4.35 6.86
N GLU A 162 0.41 -4.79 5.80
CA GLU A 162 -0.01 -5.98 5.06
C GLU A 162 1.17 -6.90 4.77
N SER A 163 0.99 -8.21 5.00
CA SER A 163 1.90 -9.21 4.46
C SER A 163 1.85 -9.21 2.93
N GLN A 164 2.98 -8.99 2.28
CA GLN A 164 3.07 -9.08 0.82
C GLN A 164 2.68 -10.46 0.29
N GLN A 165 3.13 -11.52 0.97
CA GLN A 165 2.89 -12.89 0.55
C GLN A 165 1.40 -13.26 0.66
N LEU A 166 0.76 -12.96 1.80
CA LEU A 166 -0.64 -13.32 2.03
C LEU A 166 -1.61 -12.44 1.25
N ARG A 167 -1.26 -11.17 0.99
CA ARG A 167 -2.06 -10.29 0.14
C ARG A 167 -2.23 -10.83 -1.27
N ARG A 168 -1.17 -11.38 -1.88
CA ARG A 168 -1.26 -12.01 -3.21
C ARG A 168 -2.26 -13.16 -3.21
N LYS A 169 -2.22 -14.03 -2.19
CA LYS A 169 -3.19 -15.14 -2.04
C LYS A 169 -4.63 -14.65 -1.89
N MET A 170 -4.86 -13.59 -1.12
CA MET A 170 -6.19 -13.00 -0.94
C MET A 170 -6.74 -12.40 -2.25
N THR A 171 -5.89 -11.82 -3.09
CA THR A 171 -6.28 -11.26 -4.39
C THR A 171 -6.58 -12.36 -5.40
N ASP A 172 -5.78 -13.42 -5.43
CA ASP A 172 -5.95 -14.54 -6.35
C ASP A 172 -7.24 -15.31 -6.03
N SER A 173 -7.55 -15.55 -4.75
CA SER A 173 -8.80 -16.25 -4.34
C SER A 173 -10.07 -15.44 -4.61
N SER A 174 -9.99 -14.10 -4.67
CA SER A 174 -11.15 -13.27 -5.04
C SER A 174 -11.40 -13.19 -6.54
N SER A 175 -10.41 -13.50 -7.38
CA SER A 175 -10.59 -13.55 -8.84
C SER A 175 -11.19 -14.88 -9.33
N ASP A 176 -11.08 -15.96 -8.55
CA ASP A 176 -11.64 -17.27 -8.91
C ASP A 176 -13.15 -17.41 -8.64
N THR A 177 -13.79 -16.39 -8.03
CA THR A 177 -15.22 -16.43 -7.68
C THR A 177 -16.12 -15.72 -8.69
N VAL A 178 -15.59 -15.30 -9.84
CA VAL A 178 -16.35 -14.65 -10.92
C VAL A 178 -16.47 -15.61 -12.12
N PHE A 179 -17.26 -16.69 -11.93
CA PHE A 179 -17.85 -17.47 -13.03
C PHE A 179 -19.25 -17.92 -12.63
#